data_05109a9305b60b8601d10413a9d88cee
#
_entry.id   05109a9305b60b8601d10413a9d88cee
#
_cell.length_a   1.000
_cell.length_b   1.000
_cell.length_c   1.000
_cell.angle_alpha   90.00
_cell.angle_beta   90.00
_cell.angle_gamma   90.00
#
_symmetry.space_group_name_H-M   'P 1'
#
loop_
_entity.id
_entity.type
_entity.pdbx_description
1 polymer ?
#
loop_
_entity_poly.entity_id
_entity_poly.type
_entity_poly.pdbx_seq_one_letter_code
_entity_poly.pdbx_strand_id
1 'polypeptide(L)'
;MDVYGLIGNPVEHSVSPPMHEAAYEALGLDARYVTFEPASEQLDTALEGASALGVRGLNVTIPFKEDVLDVVEPDPLAERIGAVNTIDFEGEPTGHNTDAAGVIRAFQHHDVERSGTAVVVGAGGAGRAAAFALADEGMEVHIANRTVSRATALATEVPDATGHGLDELAELVPDADVLVNATSVGMEADETPVPKRHLHEGLAVLDAVYAPLETRLLREADAAGATTIDGAWMLLFQGVEAFEIWTGKAAPVEPMNEALRSSL
;
A
#
# COMPACT_ATOMS: atom_id res chain seq x y z
N MET A 1 -15.27 24.78 0.51
CA MET A 1 -15.10 23.47 1.17
C MET A 1 -14.91 22.44 0.08
N ASP A 2 -13.73 21.84 0.01
CA ASP A 2 -13.42 20.73 -0.89
C ASP A 2 -13.78 19.40 -0.25
N VAL A 3 -14.13 18.39 -1.05
CA VAL A 3 -14.47 17.05 -0.57
C VAL A 3 -13.53 16.04 -1.21
N TYR A 4 -12.91 15.25 -0.37
CA TYR A 4 -12.12 14.07 -0.71
C TYR A 4 -12.73 12.86 -0.01
N GLY A 5 -12.30 11.67 -0.34
CA GLY A 5 -12.82 10.51 0.36
C GLY A 5 -12.17 9.19 0.02
N LEU A 6 -12.76 8.14 0.60
CA LEU A 6 -12.43 6.74 0.33
C LEU A 6 -13.66 6.04 -0.25
N ILE A 7 -13.46 5.33 -1.34
CA ILE A 7 -14.48 4.45 -1.93
C ILE A 7 -14.01 2.99 -1.83
N GLY A 8 -14.87 2.14 -1.32
CA GLY A 8 -14.62 0.69 -1.13
C GLY A 8 -15.82 0.02 -0.51
N ASN A 9 -15.77 -1.28 -0.29
CA ASN A 9 -16.85 -2.00 0.39
C ASN A 9 -16.32 -3.30 1.05
N PRO A 10 -16.21 -3.35 2.40
CA PRO A 10 -16.55 -2.30 3.37
C PRO A 10 -15.45 -1.26 3.58
N VAL A 11 -15.80 -0.04 4.06
CA VAL A 11 -14.84 1.01 4.49
C VAL A 11 -15.16 1.59 5.88
N GLU A 12 -16.13 1.01 6.59
CA GLU A 12 -16.58 1.48 7.90
C GLU A 12 -15.45 1.60 8.94
N HIS A 13 -14.45 0.71 8.88
CA HIS A 13 -13.34 0.66 9.83
C HIS A 13 -12.05 1.33 9.31
N SER A 14 -12.15 2.11 8.23
CA SER A 14 -10.97 2.79 7.68
C SER A 14 -10.46 3.88 8.62
N VAL A 15 -9.14 3.92 8.80
CA VAL A 15 -8.43 4.97 9.56
C VAL A 15 -7.90 6.10 8.65
N SER A 16 -8.22 6.08 7.35
CA SER A 16 -7.87 7.16 6.43
C SER A 16 -8.56 8.50 6.74
N PRO A 17 -9.85 8.54 7.15
CA PRO A 17 -10.50 9.81 7.46
C PRO A 17 -9.77 10.63 8.53
N PRO A 18 -9.48 10.14 9.75
CA PRO A 18 -8.79 10.93 10.76
C PRO A 18 -7.40 11.40 10.31
N MET A 19 -6.69 10.58 9.54
CA MET A 19 -5.37 10.92 9.01
C MET A 19 -5.43 12.13 8.04
N HIS A 20 -6.35 12.13 7.08
CA HIS A 20 -6.51 13.23 6.12
C HIS A 20 -7.12 14.48 6.75
N GLU A 21 -8.11 14.33 7.64
CA GLU A 21 -8.70 15.45 8.38
C GLU A 21 -7.64 16.20 9.21
N ALA A 22 -6.71 15.48 9.84
CA ALA A 22 -5.59 16.09 10.55
C ALA A 22 -4.68 16.92 9.62
N ALA A 23 -4.47 16.46 8.39
CA ALA A 23 -3.72 17.21 7.40
C ALA A 23 -4.43 18.51 6.99
N TYR A 24 -5.75 18.45 6.79
CA TYR A 24 -6.53 19.64 6.44
C TYR A 24 -6.53 20.65 7.57
N GLU A 25 -6.70 20.20 8.82
CA GLU A 25 -6.65 21.08 10.00
C GLU A 25 -5.28 21.75 10.16
N ALA A 26 -4.20 20.96 10.07
CA ALA A 26 -2.82 21.46 10.23
C ALA A 26 -2.45 22.55 9.20
N LEU A 27 -3.00 22.46 7.99
CA LEU A 27 -2.76 23.42 6.93
C LEU A 27 -3.86 24.48 6.77
N GLY A 28 -4.89 24.46 7.61
CA GLY A 28 -6.02 25.39 7.55
C GLY A 28 -6.83 25.27 6.25
N LEU A 29 -6.93 24.08 5.68
CA LEU A 29 -7.70 23.81 4.46
C LEU A 29 -9.18 23.63 4.80
N ASP A 30 -10.06 24.29 4.04
CA ASP A 30 -11.51 24.08 4.13
C ASP A 30 -11.90 22.84 3.31
N ALA A 31 -11.57 21.67 3.84
CA ALA A 31 -11.77 20.37 3.21
C ALA A 31 -12.36 19.34 4.17
N ARG A 32 -12.94 18.25 3.63
CA ARG A 32 -13.45 17.09 4.37
C ARG A 32 -13.08 15.81 3.67
N TYR A 33 -12.85 14.76 4.47
CA TYR A 33 -12.63 13.41 3.98
C TYR A 33 -13.75 12.48 4.43
N VAL A 34 -14.45 11.88 3.48
CA VAL A 34 -15.65 11.07 3.73
C VAL A 34 -15.51 9.68 3.13
N THR A 35 -16.32 8.72 3.58
CA THR A 35 -16.31 7.34 3.08
C THR A 35 -17.55 7.06 2.24
N PHE A 36 -17.39 6.26 1.18
CA PHE A 36 -18.45 5.84 0.28
C PHE A 36 -18.42 4.33 0.09
N GLU A 37 -19.58 3.66 0.25
CA GLU A 37 -19.74 2.22 0.10
C GLU A 37 -20.78 1.89 -0.98
N PRO A 38 -20.50 2.09 -2.27
CA PRO A 38 -21.43 1.68 -3.31
C PRO A 38 -21.48 0.15 -3.41
N ALA A 39 -22.61 -0.38 -3.91
CA ALA A 39 -22.64 -1.75 -4.38
C ALA A 39 -21.74 -1.88 -5.63
N SER A 40 -21.15 -3.06 -5.84
CA SER A 40 -20.17 -3.25 -6.92
C SER A 40 -20.71 -2.89 -8.30
N GLU A 41 -21.98 -3.15 -8.54
CA GLU A 41 -22.65 -2.85 -9.80
C GLU A 41 -22.93 -1.34 -10.01
N GLN A 42 -22.65 -0.52 -9.00
CA GLN A 42 -22.87 0.94 -9.00
C GLN A 42 -21.58 1.75 -9.04
N LEU A 43 -20.43 1.10 -9.16
CA LEU A 43 -19.12 1.80 -9.11
C LEU A 43 -19.04 2.93 -10.13
N ASP A 44 -19.30 2.68 -11.40
CA ASP A 44 -19.25 3.67 -12.48
C ASP A 44 -20.16 4.85 -12.20
N THR A 45 -21.41 4.56 -11.82
CA THR A 45 -22.41 5.60 -11.47
C THR A 45 -21.96 6.41 -10.25
N ALA A 46 -21.31 5.76 -9.27
CA ALA A 46 -20.81 6.44 -8.09
C ALA A 46 -19.64 7.40 -8.42
N LEU A 47 -18.74 6.97 -9.31
CA LEU A 47 -17.60 7.79 -9.76
C LEU A 47 -18.06 8.96 -10.63
N GLU A 48 -18.98 8.74 -11.59
CA GLU A 48 -19.61 9.81 -12.35
C GLU A 48 -20.35 10.80 -11.43
N GLY A 49 -21.07 10.28 -10.43
CA GLY A 49 -21.76 11.11 -9.43
C GLY A 49 -20.79 11.92 -8.58
N ALA A 50 -19.68 11.34 -8.15
CA ALA A 50 -18.66 12.03 -7.36
C ALA A 50 -18.06 13.20 -8.15
N SER A 51 -17.70 12.98 -9.41
CA SER A 51 -17.23 14.02 -10.32
C SER A 51 -18.28 15.13 -10.50
N ALA A 52 -19.54 14.77 -10.78
CA ALA A 52 -20.63 15.70 -10.99
C ALA A 52 -20.98 16.54 -9.73
N LEU A 53 -20.76 15.98 -8.53
CA LEU A 53 -20.94 16.66 -7.24
C LEU A 53 -19.75 17.51 -6.83
N GLY A 54 -18.64 17.48 -7.59
CA GLY A 54 -17.46 18.28 -7.33
C GLY A 54 -16.55 17.69 -6.24
N VAL A 55 -16.58 16.36 -6.03
CA VAL A 55 -15.55 15.66 -5.25
C VAL A 55 -14.22 15.86 -5.95
N ARG A 56 -13.18 16.21 -5.19
CA ARG A 56 -11.86 16.55 -5.74
C ARG A 56 -10.97 15.34 -5.95
N GLY A 57 -11.07 14.32 -5.07
CA GLY A 57 -10.29 13.12 -5.18
C GLY A 57 -10.83 12.01 -4.30
N LEU A 58 -10.55 10.77 -4.70
CA LEU A 58 -10.94 9.58 -3.96
C LEU A 58 -9.76 8.61 -3.83
N ASN A 59 -9.49 8.13 -2.61
CA ASN A 59 -8.80 6.86 -2.49
C ASN A 59 -9.74 5.72 -2.83
N VAL A 60 -9.19 4.66 -3.39
CA VAL A 60 -9.92 3.45 -3.78
C VAL A 60 -9.34 2.26 -3.03
N THR A 61 -10.22 1.47 -2.40
CA THR A 61 -9.82 0.22 -1.74
C THR A 61 -10.63 -0.96 -2.25
N ILE A 62 -10.44 -2.12 -1.63
CA ILE A 62 -11.13 -3.35 -1.97
C ILE A 62 -12.65 -3.13 -2.03
N PRO A 63 -13.35 -3.68 -3.04
CA PRO A 63 -12.82 -4.54 -4.10
C PRO A 63 -12.44 -3.81 -5.40
N PHE A 64 -12.48 -2.49 -5.48
CA PHE A 64 -12.62 -1.67 -6.68
C PHE A 64 -11.30 -1.27 -7.38
N LYS A 65 -10.12 -1.55 -6.79
CA LYS A 65 -8.82 -1.05 -7.30
C LYS A 65 -8.50 -1.46 -8.75
N GLU A 66 -8.96 -2.64 -9.16
CA GLU A 66 -8.78 -3.14 -10.53
C GLU A 66 -9.90 -2.61 -11.44
N ASP A 67 -11.14 -2.59 -10.97
CA ASP A 67 -12.31 -2.18 -11.76
C ASP A 67 -12.24 -0.69 -12.19
N VAL A 68 -11.62 0.15 -11.37
CA VAL A 68 -11.46 1.59 -11.64
C VAL A 68 -10.56 1.88 -12.85
N LEU A 69 -9.66 0.96 -13.23
CA LEU A 69 -8.81 1.11 -14.42
C LEU A 69 -9.58 1.37 -15.72
N ASP A 70 -10.79 0.80 -15.82
CA ASP A 70 -11.63 0.95 -17.00
C ASP A 70 -12.43 2.26 -17.01
N VAL A 71 -12.40 3.02 -15.90
CA VAL A 71 -13.26 4.20 -15.68
C VAL A 71 -12.48 5.51 -15.67
N VAL A 72 -11.18 5.47 -15.35
CA VAL A 72 -10.31 6.64 -15.29
C VAL A 72 -9.09 6.45 -16.20
N GLU A 73 -8.41 7.54 -16.56
CA GLU A 73 -7.12 7.46 -17.26
C GLU A 73 -6.01 7.10 -16.24
N PRO A 74 -5.47 5.87 -16.25
CA PRO A 74 -4.42 5.51 -15.32
C PRO A 74 -3.10 6.16 -15.69
N ASP A 75 -2.32 6.58 -14.69
CA ASP A 75 -0.93 6.95 -14.93
C ASP A 75 -0.08 5.71 -15.32
N PRO A 76 1.13 5.89 -15.88
CA PRO A 76 1.94 4.77 -16.35
C PRO A 76 2.29 3.73 -15.25
N LEU A 77 2.36 4.13 -13.98
CA LEU A 77 2.63 3.22 -12.87
C LEU A 77 1.37 2.43 -12.50
N ALA A 78 0.21 3.09 -12.37
CA ALA A 78 -1.06 2.43 -12.09
C ALA A 78 -1.45 1.45 -13.21
N GLU A 79 -1.19 1.80 -14.48
CA GLU A 79 -1.39 0.91 -15.62
C GLU A 79 -0.51 -0.35 -15.52
N ARG A 80 0.79 -0.21 -15.25
CA ARG A 80 1.73 -1.33 -15.06
C ARG A 80 1.35 -2.22 -13.88
N ILE A 81 0.99 -1.62 -12.74
CA ILE A 81 0.55 -2.33 -11.55
C ILE A 81 -0.79 -3.04 -11.81
N GLY A 82 -1.63 -2.52 -12.69
CA GLY A 82 -2.98 -3.03 -12.96
C GLY A 82 -3.94 -2.75 -11.80
N ALA A 83 -3.75 -1.63 -11.08
CA ALA A 83 -4.62 -1.21 -9.99
C ALA A 83 -4.49 0.29 -9.71
N VAL A 84 -5.62 0.95 -9.50
CA VAL A 84 -5.71 2.34 -9.05
C VAL A 84 -6.18 2.36 -7.60
N ASN A 85 -5.46 3.07 -6.72
CA ASN A 85 -5.89 3.30 -5.34
C ASN A 85 -6.15 4.78 -5.03
N THR A 86 -5.95 5.68 -6.00
CA THR A 86 -6.15 7.12 -5.84
C THR A 86 -6.64 7.70 -7.15
N ILE A 87 -7.75 8.44 -7.11
CA ILE A 87 -8.32 9.16 -8.25
C ILE A 87 -8.20 10.65 -7.98
N ASP A 88 -7.72 11.41 -8.97
CA ASP A 88 -7.81 12.86 -9.01
C ASP A 88 -8.89 13.26 -10.01
N PHE A 89 -9.83 14.13 -9.58
CA PHE A 89 -10.90 14.67 -10.42
C PHE A 89 -10.61 16.09 -10.95
N GLU A 90 -9.36 16.56 -10.83
CA GLU A 90 -9.02 17.85 -11.44
C GLU A 90 -8.87 17.69 -12.97
N GLY A 91 -9.89 18.15 -13.70
CA GLY A 91 -9.98 17.97 -15.17
C GLY A 91 -10.62 16.63 -15.56
N GLU A 92 -10.01 15.90 -16.50
CA GLU A 92 -10.39 14.52 -16.80
C GLU A 92 -9.89 13.62 -15.66
N PRO A 93 -10.70 12.68 -15.16
CA PRO A 93 -10.31 11.86 -14.02
C PRO A 93 -9.07 11.01 -14.31
N THR A 94 -8.04 11.14 -13.47
CA THR A 94 -6.80 10.36 -13.57
C THR A 94 -6.66 9.41 -12.40
N GLY A 95 -6.11 8.22 -12.68
CA GLY A 95 -5.91 7.15 -11.70
C GLY A 95 -4.44 6.95 -11.35
N HIS A 96 -4.13 6.83 -10.06
CA HIS A 96 -2.77 6.66 -9.55
C HIS A 96 -2.68 5.43 -8.64
N ASN A 97 -1.46 4.91 -8.47
CA ASN A 97 -1.19 3.90 -7.45
C ASN A 97 -0.20 4.44 -6.41
N THR A 98 -0.73 4.98 -5.32
CA THR A 98 0.07 5.53 -4.22
C THR A 98 0.56 4.46 -3.23
N ASP A 99 0.10 3.20 -3.31
CA ASP A 99 0.62 2.10 -2.49
C ASP A 99 2.11 1.87 -2.78
N ALA A 100 2.53 1.97 -4.04
CA ALA A 100 3.94 1.86 -4.44
C ALA A 100 4.81 2.93 -3.77
N ALA A 101 4.37 4.19 -3.83
CA ALA A 101 5.04 5.29 -3.12
C ALA A 101 5.04 5.06 -1.60
N GLY A 102 3.96 4.52 -1.05
CA GLY A 102 3.84 4.15 0.36
C GLY A 102 4.93 3.18 0.81
N VAL A 103 5.21 2.14 0.03
CA VAL A 103 6.30 1.18 0.29
C VAL A 103 7.67 1.86 0.29
N ILE A 104 7.98 2.62 -0.76
CA ILE A 104 9.30 3.26 -0.90
C ILE A 104 9.54 4.31 0.18
N ARG A 105 8.55 5.17 0.45
CA ARG A 105 8.66 6.22 1.49
C ARG A 105 8.75 5.62 2.89
N ALA A 106 8.13 4.46 3.16
CA ALA A 106 8.27 3.74 4.42
C ALA A 106 9.71 3.26 4.64
N PHE A 107 10.35 2.68 3.63
CA PHE A 107 11.76 2.30 3.68
C PHE A 107 12.68 3.51 3.79
N GLN A 108 12.44 4.59 3.04
CA GLN A 108 13.21 5.83 3.13
C GLN A 108 13.17 6.44 4.53
N HIS A 109 12.01 6.45 5.17
CA HIS A 109 11.82 6.99 6.52
C HIS A 109 12.63 6.23 7.58
N HIS A 110 12.94 4.96 7.34
CA HIS A 110 13.72 4.10 8.24
C HIS A 110 15.18 3.94 7.78
N ASP A 111 15.66 4.80 6.87
CA ASP A 111 17.02 4.78 6.33
C ASP A 111 17.42 3.41 5.73
N VAL A 112 16.44 2.63 5.23
CA VAL A 112 16.70 1.34 4.57
C VAL A 112 17.21 1.56 3.16
N GLU A 113 18.39 0.95 2.86
CA GLU A 113 18.92 0.90 1.52
C GLU A 113 18.07 -0.04 0.64
N ARG A 114 17.68 0.43 -0.54
CA ARG A 114 16.87 -0.33 -1.51
C ARG A 114 17.77 -0.78 -2.66
N SER A 115 18.61 -1.78 -2.33
CA SER A 115 19.53 -2.42 -3.27
C SER A 115 19.63 -3.91 -2.97
N GLY A 116 20.10 -4.70 -3.91
CA GLY A 116 20.23 -6.15 -3.74
C GLY A 116 18.91 -6.89 -3.98
N THR A 117 18.51 -7.76 -3.07
CA THR A 117 17.41 -8.73 -3.26
C THR A 117 16.22 -8.43 -2.34
N ALA A 118 15.03 -8.41 -2.92
CA ALA A 118 13.77 -8.25 -2.20
C ALA A 118 12.90 -9.51 -2.30
N VAL A 119 12.29 -9.90 -1.19
CA VAL A 119 11.26 -10.96 -1.14
C VAL A 119 9.91 -10.32 -0.82
N VAL A 120 8.94 -10.47 -1.72
CA VAL A 120 7.56 -10.01 -1.54
C VAL A 120 6.66 -11.21 -1.33
N VAL A 121 6.03 -11.31 -0.16
CA VAL A 121 5.07 -12.35 0.16
C VAL A 121 3.66 -11.84 -0.10
N GLY A 122 3.02 -12.42 -1.12
CA GLY A 122 1.70 -12.01 -1.60
C GLY A 122 1.73 -11.44 -3.01
N ALA A 123 0.74 -11.82 -3.83
CA ALA A 123 0.56 -11.37 -5.22
C ALA A 123 -0.83 -10.74 -5.42
N GLY A 124 -1.34 -10.03 -4.41
CA GLY A 124 -2.53 -9.17 -4.48
C GLY A 124 -2.12 -7.71 -4.74
N GLY A 125 -3.07 -6.77 -4.65
CA GLY A 125 -2.82 -5.36 -4.97
C GLY A 125 -1.62 -4.74 -4.25
N ALA A 126 -1.48 -4.94 -2.93
CA ALA A 126 -0.33 -4.45 -2.17
C ALA A 126 0.99 -5.15 -2.59
N GLY A 127 0.94 -6.48 -2.85
CA GLY A 127 2.11 -7.23 -3.32
C GLY A 127 2.55 -6.80 -4.71
N ARG A 128 1.61 -6.53 -5.62
CA ARG A 128 1.91 -5.96 -6.94
C ARG A 128 2.59 -4.60 -6.81
N ALA A 129 2.00 -3.70 -6.01
CA ALA A 129 2.56 -2.37 -5.78
C ALA A 129 3.98 -2.44 -5.20
N ALA A 130 4.21 -3.30 -4.20
CA ALA A 130 5.53 -3.51 -3.61
C ALA A 130 6.54 -4.08 -4.62
N ALA A 131 6.14 -5.08 -5.41
CA ALA A 131 7.02 -5.73 -6.39
C ALA A 131 7.47 -4.73 -7.48
N PHE A 132 6.55 -3.97 -8.07
CA PHE A 132 6.90 -2.94 -9.04
C PHE A 132 7.76 -1.83 -8.43
N ALA A 133 7.42 -1.36 -7.23
CA ALA A 133 8.15 -0.30 -6.56
C ALA A 133 9.61 -0.69 -6.28
N LEU A 134 9.85 -1.90 -5.78
CA LEU A 134 11.21 -2.40 -5.48
C LEU A 134 12.01 -2.71 -6.74
N ALA A 135 11.37 -3.23 -7.79
CA ALA A 135 12.01 -3.43 -9.09
C ALA A 135 12.41 -2.09 -9.74
N ASP A 136 11.59 -1.05 -9.63
CA ASP A 136 11.90 0.29 -10.14
C ASP A 136 13.07 0.96 -9.38
N GLU A 137 13.34 0.57 -8.10
CA GLU A 137 14.56 0.92 -7.37
C GLU A 137 15.79 0.09 -7.80
N GLY A 138 15.61 -0.89 -8.69
CA GLY A 138 16.69 -1.72 -9.24
C GLY A 138 17.00 -2.97 -8.41
N MET A 139 16.10 -3.41 -7.55
CA MET A 139 16.24 -4.64 -6.78
C MET A 139 15.87 -5.87 -7.62
N GLU A 140 16.52 -7.02 -7.37
CA GLU A 140 16.04 -8.33 -7.81
C GLU A 140 14.85 -8.75 -6.93
N VAL A 141 13.68 -9.05 -7.52
CA VAL A 141 12.45 -9.27 -6.77
C VAL A 141 12.01 -10.73 -6.85
N HIS A 142 11.92 -11.40 -5.69
CA HIS A 142 11.32 -12.73 -5.54
C HIS A 142 9.91 -12.60 -5.00
N ILE A 143 8.90 -13.00 -5.77
CA ILE A 143 7.50 -12.92 -5.40
C ILE A 143 7.04 -14.30 -4.95
N ALA A 144 6.72 -14.46 -3.67
CA ALA A 144 6.25 -15.72 -3.11
C ALA A 144 4.75 -15.66 -2.81
N ASN A 145 3.97 -16.65 -3.24
CA ASN A 145 2.54 -16.66 -3.00
C ASN A 145 2.01 -18.08 -2.79
N ARG A 146 0.94 -18.22 -1.97
CA ARG A 146 0.26 -19.51 -1.73
C ARG A 146 -0.20 -20.17 -3.05
N THR A 147 -0.69 -19.37 -4.00
CA THR A 147 -1.01 -19.81 -5.35
C THR A 147 0.16 -19.43 -6.26
N VAL A 148 1.06 -20.37 -6.51
CA VAL A 148 2.30 -20.16 -7.28
C VAL A 148 2.05 -19.52 -8.65
N SER A 149 0.97 -19.92 -9.33
CA SER A 149 0.64 -19.34 -10.65
C SER A 149 0.38 -17.83 -10.61
N ARG A 150 -0.10 -17.28 -9.48
CA ARG A 150 -0.25 -15.81 -9.31
C ARG A 150 1.11 -15.13 -9.15
N ALA A 151 2.02 -15.72 -8.38
CA ALA A 151 3.38 -15.21 -8.25
C ALA A 151 4.12 -15.24 -9.59
N THR A 152 4.04 -16.35 -10.31
CA THR A 152 4.67 -16.50 -11.63
C THR A 152 4.06 -15.53 -12.66
N ALA A 153 2.75 -15.35 -12.67
CA ALA A 153 2.10 -14.39 -13.56
C ALA A 153 2.59 -12.96 -13.28
N LEU A 154 2.59 -12.54 -12.00
CA LEU A 154 3.08 -11.22 -11.62
C LEU A 154 4.56 -11.04 -11.97
N ALA A 155 5.40 -12.05 -11.76
CA ALA A 155 6.83 -11.99 -12.10
C ALA A 155 7.08 -11.82 -13.61
N THR A 156 6.15 -12.19 -14.49
CA THR A 156 6.30 -11.92 -15.92
C THR A 156 6.05 -10.45 -16.29
N GLU A 157 5.42 -9.69 -15.43
CA GLU A 157 5.08 -8.28 -15.61
C GLU A 157 6.09 -7.35 -14.94
N VAL A 158 6.72 -7.81 -13.82
CA VAL A 158 7.70 -7.03 -13.05
C VAL A 158 9.11 -7.26 -13.58
N PRO A 159 9.90 -6.19 -13.88
CA PRO A 159 11.28 -6.33 -14.31
C PRO A 159 12.13 -7.07 -13.28
N ASP A 160 13.04 -7.93 -13.76
CA ASP A 160 14.00 -8.69 -12.95
C ASP A 160 13.36 -9.45 -11.76
N ALA A 161 12.13 -9.99 -11.97
CA ALA A 161 11.42 -10.71 -10.94
C ALA A 161 11.25 -12.20 -11.23
N THR A 162 11.12 -13.00 -10.16
CA THR A 162 10.84 -14.44 -10.21
C THR A 162 9.67 -14.81 -9.31
N GLY A 163 8.90 -15.83 -9.69
CA GLY A 163 7.70 -16.25 -8.97
C GLY A 163 7.86 -17.60 -8.28
N HIS A 164 7.48 -17.69 -7.01
CA HIS A 164 7.78 -18.79 -6.10
C HIS A 164 6.56 -19.27 -5.30
N GLY A 165 6.67 -20.49 -4.74
CA GLY A 165 5.80 -20.99 -3.69
C GLY A 165 6.24 -20.52 -2.30
N LEU A 166 5.35 -20.59 -1.30
CA LEU A 166 5.70 -20.23 0.08
C LEU A 166 6.70 -21.21 0.73
N ASP A 167 6.81 -22.41 0.21
CA ASP A 167 7.80 -23.41 0.63
C ASP A 167 9.24 -23.03 0.26
N GLU A 168 9.42 -22.19 -0.76
CA GLU A 168 10.72 -21.67 -1.19
C GLU A 168 11.24 -20.49 -0.33
N LEU A 169 10.40 -19.90 0.54
CA LEU A 169 10.83 -18.82 1.45
C LEU A 169 12.01 -19.21 2.35
N ALA A 170 12.17 -20.49 2.62
CA ALA A 170 13.29 -21.03 3.39
C ALA A 170 14.66 -20.82 2.69
N GLU A 171 14.66 -20.72 1.39
CA GLU A 171 15.86 -20.52 0.55
C GLU A 171 16.03 -19.05 0.17
N LEU A 172 14.92 -18.31 -0.01
CA LEU A 172 14.94 -16.94 -0.48
C LEU A 172 15.26 -15.93 0.63
N VAL A 173 14.62 -16.03 1.79
CA VAL A 173 14.71 -15.01 2.86
C VAL A 173 16.10 -14.90 3.48
N PRO A 174 16.89 -16.00 3.70
CA PRO A 174 18.22 -15.89 4.29
C PRO A 174 19.23 -15.04 3.50
N ASP A 175 19.01 -14.86 2.21
CA ASP A 175 19.89 -14.09 1.31
C ASP A 175 19.26 -12.75 0.87
N ALA A 176 18.08 -12.40 1.41
CA ALA A 176 17.36 -11.18 1.06
C ALA A 176 17.82 -9.97 1.90
N ASP A 177 17.82 -8.80 1.28
CA ASP A 177 18.05 -7.51 1.96
C ASP A 177 16.73 -6.91 2.46
N VAL A 178 15.63 -7.16 1.73
CA VAL A 178 14.29 -6.63 2.03
C VAL A 178 13.25 -7.77 2.00
N LEU A 179 12.36 -7.76 2.98
CA LEU A 179 11.17 -8.62 3.04
C LEU A 179 9.92 -7.77 3.20
N VAL A 180 8.93 -7.97 2.32
CA VAL A 180 7.62 -7.34 2.43
C VAL A 180 6.55 -8.41 2.62
N ASN A 181 5.84 -8.39 3.74
CA ASN A 181 4.59 -9.13 3.88
C ASN A 181 3.42 -8.31 3.35
N ALA A 182 2.92 -8.64 2.18
CA ALA A 182 1.76 -8.03 1.55
C ALA A 182 0.53 -8.96 1.56
N THR A 183 0.42 -9.77 2.61
CA THR A 183 -0.73 -10.67 2.88
C THR A 183 -1.48 -10.23 4.13
N SER A 184 -2.62 -10.85 4.41
CA SER A 184 -3.36 -10.67 5.66
C SER A 184 -2.85 -11.59 6.80
N VAL A 185 -1.79 -12.36 6.60
CA VAL A 185 -1.24 -13.23 7.65
C VAL A 185 -0.66 -12.37 8.78
N GLY A 186 -1.14 -12.61 9.98
CA GLY A 186 -0.79 -11.80 11.17
C GLY A 186 -1.86 -10.77 11.56
N MET A 187 -2.91 -10.55 10.74
CA MET A 187 -3.99 -9.62 11.03
C MET A 187 -4.98 -10.16 12.07
N GLU A 188 -5.51 -11.37 11.86
CA GLU A 188 -6.55 -11.96 12.72
C GLU A 188 -6.00 -12.99 13.71
N ALA A 189 -4.86 -13.57 13.41
CA ALA A 189 -4.22 -14.63 14.19
C ALA A 189 -2.74 -14.32 14.43
N ASP A 190 -2.18 -14.84 15.53
CA ASP A 190 -0.76 -14.72 15.85
C ASP A 190 0.08 -15.67 14.97
N GLU A 191 0.03 -15.42 13.66
CA GLU A 191 0.72 -16.20 12.63
C GLU A 191 1.75 -15.34 11.90
N THR A 192 2.70 -16.02 11.22
CA THR A 192 3.72 -15.37 10.40
C THR A 192 3.88 -16.12 9.08
N PRO A 193 4.02 -15.42 7.94
CA PRO A 193 4.28 -16.08 6.67
C PRO A 193 5.70 -16.64 6.56
N VAL A 194 6.64 -16.10 7.36
CA VAL A 194 8.05 -16.47 7.32
C VAL A 194 8.49 -17.02 8.69
N PRO A 195 8.99 -18.25 8.77
CA PRO A 195 9.51 -18.80 10.02
C PRO A 195 10.71 -18.04 10.56
N LYS A 196 10.73 -17.78 11.88
CA LYS A 196 11.78 -17.04 12.60
C LYS A 196 13.23 -17.43 12.22
N ARG A 197 13.48 -18.72 11.97
CA ARG A 197 14.83 -19.24 11.66
C ARG A 197 15.42 -18.71 10.35
N HIS A 198 14.62 -18.04 9.51
CA HIS A 198 15.05 -17.46 8.23
C HIS A 198 15.27 -15.95 8.33
N LEU A 199 14.88 -15.32 9.44
CA LEU A 199 15.08 -13.89 9.70
C LEU A 199 16.50 -13.66 10.25
N HIS A 200 17.13 -12.53 9.88
CA HIS A 200 18.51 -12.20 10.23
C HIS A 200 18.72 -10.68 10.41
N GLU A 201 19.83 -10.27 11.01
CA GLU A 201 20.15 -8.89 11.36
C GLU A 201 20.33 -7.93 10.17
N GLY A 202 20.64 -8.46 8.98
CA GLY A 202 20.79 -7.66 7.76
C GLY A 202 19.49 -7.38 7.03
N LEU A 203 18.37 -7.98 7.48
CA LEU A 203 17.09 -7.89 6.80
C LEU A 203 16.31 -6.62 7.20
N ALA A 204 15.69 -5.94 6.25
CA ALA A 204 14.65 -4.96 6.52
C ALA A 204 13.27 -5.56 6.23
N VAL A 205 12.37 -5.54 7.20
CA VAL A 205 11.05 -6.18 7.12
C VAL A 205 9.94 -5.14 7.19
N LEU A 206 9.17 -5.00 6.11
CA LEU A 206 7.91 -4.26 6.08
C LEU A 206 6.75 -5.25 6.16
N ASP A 207 5.89 -5.11 7.17
CA ASP A 207 4.63 -5.83 7.23
C ASP A 207 3.47 -4.89 6.87
N ALA A 208 2.76 -5.14 5.78
CA ALA A 208 1.63 -4.30 5.38
C ALA A 208 0.40 -4.44 6.31
N VAL A 209 0.40 -5.38 7.25
CA VAL A 209 -0.58 -5.44 8.33
C VAL A 209 -0.35 -4.28 9.29
N TYR A 210 -1.37 -3.44 9.50
CA TYR A 210 -1.33 -2.29 10.40
C TYR A 210 -2.21 -2.45 11.66
N ALA A 211 -2.97 -3.51 11.74
CA ALA A 211 -3.74 -3.88 12.93
C ALA A 211 -3.67 -5.41 13.15
N PRO A 212 -2.89 -5.87 14.15
CA PRO A 212 -2.09 -5.10 15.10
C PRO A 212 -0.82 -4.50 14.48
N LEU A 213 -0.26 -3.43 15.07
CA LEU A 213 1.03 -2.85 14.64
C LEU A 213 2.21 -3.80 14.85
N GLU A 214 2.22 -4.50 15.98
CA GLU A 214 3.24 -5.49 16.33
C GLU A 214 2.77 -6.90 15.96
N THR A 215 2.89 -7.26 14.68
CA THR A 215 2.60 -8.62 14.22
C THR A 215 3.64 -9.61 14.74
N ARG A 216 3.34 -10.90 14.66
CA ARG A 216 4.32 -11.95 15.01
C ARG A 216 5.56 -11.87 14.11
N LEU A 217 5.39 -11.55 12.82
CA LEU A 217 6.50 -11.37 11.89
C LEU A 217 7.46 -10.29 12.40
N LEU A 218 6.94 -9.11 12.74
CA LEU A 218 7.78 -7.99 13.20
C LEU A 218 8.45 -8.27 14.54
N ARG A 219 7.76 -8.90 15.51
CA ARG A 219 8.38 -9.30 16.78
C ARG A 219 9.51 -10.31 16.60
N GLU A 220 9.31 -11.29 15.70
CA GLU A 220 10.34 -12.30 15.40
C GLU A 220 11.51 -11.72 14.62
N ALA A 221 11.27 -10.73 13.74
CA ALA A 221 12.28 -10.02 12.98
C ALA A 221 13.13 -9.11 13.89
N ASP A 222 12.50 -8.33 14.77
CA ASP A 222 13.20 -7.51 15.78
C ASP A 222 14.10 -8.37 16.67
N ALA A 223 13.59 -9.51 17.14
CA ALA A 223 14.37 -10.46 17.94
C ALA A 223 15.52 -11.12 17.16
N ALA A 224 15.53 -11.06 15.84
CA ALA A 224 16.63 -11.47 14.97
C ALA A 224 17.61 -10.34 14.65
N GLY A 225 17.32 -9.11 15.11
CA GLY A 225 18.13 -7.91 14.87
C GLY A 225 17.81 -7.19 13.54
N ALA A 226 16.75 -7.59 12.85
CA ALA A 226 16.30 -6.96 11.60
C ALA A 226 15.73 -5.55 11.84
N THR A 227 15.80 -4.70 10.82
CA THR A 227 15.03 -3.44 10.80
C THR A 227 13.56 -3.75 10.55
N THR A 228 12.67 -3.28 11.43
CA THR A 228 11.24 -3.57 11.33
C THR A 228 10.42 -2.31 11.03
N ILE A 229 9.46 -2.45 10.12
CA ILE A 229 8.58 -1.36 9.65
C ILE A 229 7.14 -1.87 9.72
N ASP A 230 6.31 -1.26 10.56
CA ASP A 230 4.90 -1.59 10.67
C ASP A 230 4.06 -1.05 9.50
N GLY A 231 2.91 -1.65 9.26
CA GLY A 231 2.04 -1.32 8.14
C GLY A 231 1.41 0.06 8.20
N ALA A 232 1.40 0.71 9.38
CA ALA A 232 0.91 2.08 9.48
C ALA A 232 1.81 3.06 8.72
N TRP A 233 3.10 2.80 8.57
CA TRP A 233 3.99 3.62 7.75
C TRP A 233 3.65 3.56 6.26
N MET A 234 3.38 2.37 5.72
CA MET A 234 2.92 2.24 4.34
C MET A 234 1.57 2.93 4.15
N LEU A 235 0.64 2.73 5.07
CA LEU A 235 -0.69 3.36 5.04
C LEU A 235 -0.60 4.88 5.16
N LEU A 236 0.30 5.41 6.00
CA LEU A 236 0.56 6.84 6.11
C LEU A 236 1.08 7.41 4.79
N PHE A 237 2.15 6.82 4.26
CA PHE A 237 2.83 7.41 3.11
C PHE A 237 2.04 7.30 1.80
N GLN A 238 1.19 6.27 1.62
CA GLN A 238 0.26 6.27 0.50
C GLN A 238 -0.79 7.40 0.62
N GLY A 239 -1.23 7.70 1.85
CA GLY A 239 -2.13 8.82 2.10
C GLY A 239 -1.47 10.18 1.95
N VAL A 240 -0.20 10.30 2.34
CA VAL A 240 0.63 11.49 2.09
C VAL A 240 0.75 11.77 0.59
N GLU A 241 1.05 10.74 -0.20
CA GLU A 241 1.15 10.85 -1.65
C GLU A 241 -0.18 11.28 -2.28
N ALA A 242 -1.30 10.65 -1.88
CA ALA A 242 -2.63 11.03 -2.35
C ALA A 242 -2.95 12.50 -2.00
N PHE A 243 -2.64 12.93 -0.77
CA PHE A 243 -2.82 14.32 -0.35
C PHE A 243 -2.01 15.30 -1.23
N GLU A 244 -0.75 14.96 -1.52
CA GLU A 244 0.14 15.79 -2.33
C GLU A 244 -0.33 15.87 -3.79
N ILE A 245 -0.85 14.79 -4.36
CA ILE A 245 -1.48 14.76 -5.69
C ILE A 245 -2.67 15.73 -5.73
N TRP A 246 -3.62 15.60 -4.81
CA TRP A 246 -4.87 16.36 -4.82
C TRP A 246 -4.71 17.85 -4.50
N THR A 247 -3.76 18.20 -3.62
CA THR A 247 -3.67 19.58 -3.12
C THR A 247 -2.50 20.36 -3.71
N GLY A 248 -1.54 19.69 -4.34
CA GLY A 248 -0.27 20.29 -4.78
C GLY A 248 0.58 20.84 -3.63
N LYS A 249 0.29 20.45 -2.37
CA LYS A 249 0.98 20.92 -1.17
C LYS A 249 1.72 19.78 -0.49
N ALA A 250 2.87 20.08 0.12
CA ALA A 250 3.55 19.11 0.97
C ALA A 250 2.64 18.70 2.14
N ALA A 251 2.48 17.40 2.35
CA ALA A 251 1.66 16.87 3.41
C ALA A 251 2.30 17.09 4.79
N PRO A 252 1.53 17.44 5.81
CA PRO A 252 2.01 17.55 7.19
C PRO A 252 2.09 16.15 7.81
N VAL A 253 3.19 15.43 7.52
CA VAL A 253 3.38 14.00 7.86
C VAL A 253 3.16 13.71 9.34
N GLU A 254 3.70 14.55 10.24
CA GLU A 254 3.62 14.30 11.68
C GLU A 254 2.17 14.35 12.21
N PRO A 255 1.35 15.39 11.95
CA PRO A 255 -0.07 15.40 12.29
C PRO A 255 -0.85 14.21 11.70
N MET A 256 -0.56 13.82 10.46
CA MET A 256 -1.20 12.67 9.83
C MET A 256 -0.84 11.37 10.57
N ASN A 257 0.44 11.17 10.93
CA ASN A 257 0.92 9.99 11.64
C ASN A 257 0.32 9.90 13.07
N GLU A 258 0.28 11.01 13.80
CA GLU A 258 -0.32 11.06 15.14
C GLU A 258 -1.81 10.67 15.10
N ALA A 259 -2.57 11.23 14.17
CA ALA A 259 -3.99 10.93 14.01
C ALA A 259 -4.23 9.48 13.58
N LEU A 260 -3.43 8.96 12.64
CA LEU A 260 -3.49 7.58 12.19
C LEU A 260 -3.27 6.62 13.37
N ARG A 261 -2.13 6.76 14.09
CA ARG A 261 -1.76 5.86 15.18
C ARG A 261 -2.69 5.96 16.39
N SER A 262 -3.30 7.12 16.61
CA SER A 262 -4.32 7.29 17.67
C SER A 262 -5.65 6.61 17.34
N SER A 263 -5.85 6.21 16.09
CA SER A 263 -7.08 5.57 15.59
C SER A 263 -6.93 4.04 15.42
N LEU A 264 -5.72 3.48 15.59
CA LEU A 264 -5.40 2.06 15.58
C LEU A 264 -5.44 1.47 16.99
#